data_a7461fdc4edfe83ef259ffc4330fbbb0
#
_entry.id   a7461fdc4edfe83ef259ffc4330fbbb0
#
_cell.length_a   1.000
_cell.length_b   1.000
_cell.length_c   1.000
_cell.angle_alpha   90.00
_cell.angle_beta   90.00
_cell.angle_gamma   90.00
#
_symmetry.space_group_name_H-M   'P 1'
#
loop_
_entity.id
_entity.type
_entity.pdbx_description
1 polymer ?
#
loop_
_entity_poly.entity_id
_entity_poly.type
_entity_poly.pdbx_seq_one_letter_code
_entity_poly.pdbx_strand_id
1 'polypeptide(L)'
;KPLLADLDALYINLISGFELDLETAQLIRQHFTGPIYCDIHSLLLAVQPNGTRTLRPLPNPGAWCRCFDLIQVNEDEMNMMASDPTTLAAIALAGGVSSLTITLGNRGLIYFAASGFERLSDLRRPALGATSGAIRTAKLPAKLPRHGGPGDPTGCGDVWGATYFSRLLAGDNLDAAMDRALDAAARNVDHRGATGLADYLRGELSTK
;
A
#
# COMPACT_ATOMS: atom_id res chain seq x y z
N LYS A 1 -0.05 17.63 -16.77
CA LYS A 1 1.43 17.60 -17.04
C LYS A 1 2.22 18.60 -16.16
N PRO A 2 1.88 19.91 -16.06
CA PRO A 2 2.69 20.82 -15.23
C PRO A 2 2.77 20.40 -13.76
N LEU A 3 1.65 19.96 -13.16
CA LEU A 3 1.58 19.57 -11.74
C LEU A 3 2.51 18.39 -11.38
N LEU A 4 2.70 17.42 -12.27
CA LEU A 4 3.54 16.26 -11.99
C LEU A 4 5.04 16.59 -12.01
N ALA A 5 5.44 17.66 -12.70
CA ALA A 5 6.85 18.05 -12.80
C ALA A 5 7.44 18.59 -11.48
N ASP A 6 6.57 19.08 -10.59
CA ASP A 6 6.96 19.69 -9.32
C ASP A 6 6.86 18.68 -8.14
N LEU A 7 6.58 17.41 -8.43
CA LEU A 7 6.39 16.37 -7.40
C LEU A 7 7.57 15.40 -7.39
N ASP A 8 8.04 15.06 -6.18
CA ASP A 8 9.10 14.08 -5.97
C ASP A 8 8.55 12.65 -5.91
N ALA A 9 7.31 12.49 -5.42
CA ALA A 9 6.68 11.20 -5.21
C ALA A 9 5.14 11.32 -5.27
N LEU A 10 4.46 10.19 -5.54
CA LEU A 10 3.00 10.09 -5.48
C LEU A 10 2.57 9.04 -4.46
N TYR A 11 1.74 9.45 -3.51
CA TYR A 11 0.99 8.57 -2.62
C TYR A 11 -0.47 8.57 -3.03
N ILE A 12 -0.95 7.44 -3.54
CA ILE A 12 -2.32 7.28 -4.02
C ILE A 12 -3.07 6.39 -3.03
N ASN A 13 -4.05 6.96 -2.36
CA ASN A 13 -4.97 6.27 -1.48
C ASN A 13 -6.39 6.55 -1.97
N LEU A 14 -7.04 5.52 -2.48
CA LEU A 14 -8.33 5.64 -3.14
C LEU A 14 -9.46 5.31 -2.17
N ILE A 15 -10.50 6.12 -2.13
CA ILE A 15 -11.58 6.02 -1.13
C ILE A 15 -12.94 5.67 -1.77
N SER A 16 -13.23 6.19 -2.97
CA SER A 16 -14.55 6.09 -3.57
C SER A 16 -14.67 4.96 -4.60
N GLY A 17 -13.57 4.60 -5.27
CA GLY A 17 -13.52 3.60 -6.34
C GLY A 17 -13.77 4.15 -7.74
N PHE A 18 -13.90 5.46 -7.87
CA PHE A 18 -14.08 6.15 -9.16
C PHE A 18 -13.17 7.38 -9.33
N GLU A 19 -12.25 7.61 -8.40
CA GLU A 19 -11.30 8.74 -8.44
C GLU A 19 -10.24 8.57 -9.52
N LEU A 20 -9.92 7.34 -9.86
CA LEU A 20 -8.86 7.00 -10.80
C LEU A 20 -9.32 5.86 -11.71
N ASP A 21 -9.32 6.07 -13.00
CA ASP A 21 -9.46 5.03 -14.00
C ASP A 21 -8.09 4.54 -14.50
N LEU A 22 -8.09 3.40 -15.18
CA LEU A 22 -6.86 2.78 -15.65
C LEU A 22 -6.12 3.64 -16.68
N GLU A 23 -6.84 4.31 -17.56
CA GLU A 23 -6.24 5.19 -18.57
C GLU A 23 -5.50 6.36 -17.92
N THR A 24 -6.13 7.00 -16.93
CA THR A 24 -5.51 8.07 -16.16
C THR A 24 -4.29 7.56 -15.38
N ALA A 25 -4.36 6.37 -14.75
CA ALA A 25 -3.23 5.78 -14.06
C ALA A 25 -2.05 5.51 -15.00
N GLN A 26 -2.32 5.02 -16.21
CA GLN A 26 -1.31 4.81 -17.25
C GLN A 26 -0.69 6.13 -17.72
N LEU A 27 -1.51 7.17 -17.91
CA LEU A 27 -1.00 8.52 -18.27
C LEU A 27 -0.13 9.12 -17.16
N ILE A 28 -0.52 8.95 -15.89
CA ILE A 28 0.31 9.36 -14.75
C ILE A 28 1.66 8.63 -14.84
N ARG A 29 1.66 7.30 -14.97
CA ARG A 29 2.90 6.51 -15.07
C ARG A 29 3.76 6.92 -16.25
N GLN A 30 3.18 7.24 -17.38
CA GLN A 30 3.91 7.68 -18.59
C GLN A 30 4.61 9.03 -18.41
N HIS A 31 4.05 9.92 -17.60
CA HIS A 31 4.52 11.30 -17.45
C HIS A 31 5.18 11.59 -16.11
N PHE A 32 5.16 10.65 -15.17
CA PHE A 32 5.77 10.80 -13.86
C PHE A 32 6.88 9.77 -13.65
N THR A 33 8.07 10.23 -13.37
CA THR A 33 9.27 9.40 -13.20
C THR A 33 9.58 9.06 -11.74
N GLY A 34 9.04 9.82 -10.80
CA GLY A 34 9.18 9.58 -9.37
C GLY A 34 8.48 8.29 -8.89
N PRO A 35 8.72 7.85 -7.66
CA PRO A 35 8.07 6.67 -7.09
C PRO A 35 6.57 6.91 -6.91
N ILE A 36 5.78 5.87 -7.23
CA ILE A 36 4.33 5.86 -7.06
C ILE A 36 3.96 4.71 -6.12
N TYR A 37 3.40 5.06 -4.98
CA TYR A 37 2.74 4.13 -4.07
C TYR A 37 1.24 4.16 -4.29
N CYS A 38 0.59 3.00 -4.24
CA CYS A 38 -0.86 2.89 -4.31
C CYS A 38 -1.42 1.89 -3.29
N ASP A 39 -2.36 2.36 -2.46
CA ASP A 39 -3.32 1.49 -1.79
C ASP A 39 -4.50 1.28 -2.74
N ILE A 40 -4.66 0.06 -3.21
CA ILE A 40 -5.64 -0.29 -4.27
C ILE A 40 -7.07 -0.21 -3.77
N HIS A 41 -7.29 -0.57 -2.51
CA HIS A 41 -8.53 -0.50 -1.73
C HIS A 41 -9.82 -0.32 -2.54
N SER A 42 -10.23 0.91 -2.80
CA SER A 42 -11.55 1.21 -3.36
C SER A 42 -11.69 0.96 -4.86
N LEU A 43 -10.61 0.69 -5.60
CA LEU A 43 -10.72 0.21 -7.00
C LEU A 43 -11.47 -1.13 -7.09
N LEU A 44 -11.47 -1.88 -6.00
CA LEU A 44 -12.15 -3.16 -5.84
C LEU A 44 -13.58 -3.03 -5.33
N LEU A 45 -14.12 -1.81 -5.20
CA LEU A 45 -15.46 -1.55 -4.72
C LEU A 45 -16.42 -1.18 -5.86
N ALA A 46 -17.54 -1.89 -5.92
CA ALA A 46 -18.68 -1.51 -6.75
C ALA A 46 -19.75 -0.82 -5.89
N VAL A 47 -20.27 0.30 -6.37
CA VAL A 47 -21.41 0.96 -5.74
C VAL A 47 -22.70 0.30 -6.23
N GLN A 48 -23.51 -0.23 -5.31
CA GLN A 48 -24.79 -0.84 -5.60
C GLN A 48 -25.89 0.23 -5.72
N PRO A 49 -27.04 -0.08 -6.35
CA PRO A 49 -28.14 0.88 -6.50
C PRO A 49 -28.67 1.46 -5.17
N ASN A 50 -28.52 0.72 -4.07
CA ASN A 50 -28.89 1.17 -2.71
C ASN A 50 -27.79 2.00 -2.01
N GLY A 51 -26.69 2.34 -2.71
CA GLY A 51 -25.58 3.09 -2.18
C GLY A 51 -24.56 2.26 -1.37
N THR A 52 -24.80 0.96 -1.15
CA THR A 52 -23.82 0.09 -0.48
C THR A 52 -22.65 -0.22 -1.41
N ARG A 53 -21.49 -0.50 -0.82
CA ARG A 53 -20.28 -0.89 -1.54
C ARG A 53 -20.02 -2.38 -1.35
N THR A 54 -19.73 -3.07 -2.44
CA THR A 54 -19.39 -4.50 -2.42
C THR A 54 -18.08 -4.72 -3.17
N LEU A 55 -17.29 -5.66 -2.67
CA LEU A 55 -16.06 -6.06 -3.36
C LEU A 55 -16.40 -6.66 -4.73
N ARG A 56 -15.57 -6.34 -5.71
CA ARG A 56 -15.61 -6.89 -7.07
C ARG A 56 -14.21 -7.23 -7.55
N PRO A 57 -14.05 -8.22 -8.43
CA PRO A 57 -12.76 -8.46 -9.07
C PRO A 57 -12.26 -7.22 -9.80
N LEU A 58 -10.95 -6.93 -9.69
CA LEU A 58 -10.32 -5.85 -10.43
C LEU A 58 -10.11 -6.27 -11.88
N PRO A 59 -10.72 -5.58 -12.86
CA PRO A 59 -10.43 -5.86 -14.27
C PRO A 59 -8.97 -5.58 -14.59
N ASN A 60 -8.30 -6.51 -15.27
CA ASN A 60 -6.92 -6.36 -15.73
C ASN A 60 -5.90 -6.00 -14.62
N PRO A 61 -5.78 -6.79 -13.54
CA PRO A 61 -4.91 -6.46 -12.40
C PRO A 61 -3.45 -6.23 -12.82
N GLY A 62 -2.95 -6.96 -13.81
CA GLY A 62 -1.61 -6.74 -14.34
C GLY A 62 -1.43 -5.37 -15.01
N ALA A 63 -2.48 -4.81 -15.62
CA ALA A 63 -2.41 -3.46 -16.19
C ALA A 63 -2.34 -2.38 -15.10
N TRP A 64 -3.07 -2.56 -14.01
CA TRP A 64 -2.99 -1.70 -12.84
C TRP A 64 -1.62 -1.79 -12.16
N CYS A 65 -1.08 -3.01 -11.98
CA CYS A 65 0.25 -3.21 -11.39
C CYS A 65 1.35 -2.46 -12.17
N ARG A 66 1.23 -2.31 -13.48
CA ARG A 66 2.19 -1.53 -14.28
C ARG A 66 2.19 -0.02 -14.01
N CYS A 67 1.17 0.49 -13.34
CA CYS A 67 1.06 1.91 -13.06
C CYS A 67 1.79 2.35 -11.78
N PHE A 68 2.14 1.40 -10.90
CA PHE A 68 2.63 1.71 -9.56
C PHE A 68 3.94 0.99 -9.26
N ASP A 69 4.77 1.58 -8.40
CA ASP A 69 6.04 0.99 -7.98
C ASP A 69 5.91 0.20 -6.68
N LEU A 70 5.02 0.65 -5.79
CA LEU A 70 4.69 -0.02 -4.52
C LEU A 70 3.17 -0.16 -4.41
N ILE A 71 2.73 -1.35 -4.05
CA ILE A 71 1.29 -1.67 -3.94
C ILE A 71 0.99 -2.21 -2.55
N GLN A 72 -0.09 -1.72 -1.96
CA GLN A 72 -0.73 -2.28 -0.78
C GLN A 72 -2.12 -2.78 -1.13
N VAL A 73 -2.47 -3.93 -0.56
CA VAL A 73 -3.82 -4.50 -0.53
C VAL A 73 -4.05 -5.15 0.84
N ASN A 74 -5.30 -5.33 1.23
CA ASN A 74 -5.63 -6.25 2.32
C ASN A 74 -5.94 -7.66 1.78
N GLU A 75 -6.19 -8.62 2.69
CA GLU A 75 -6.44 -10.01 2.32
C GLU A 75 -7.70 -10.19 1.47
N ASP A 76 -8.79 -9.48 1.79
CA ASP A 76 -10.03 -9.55 1.02
C ASP A 76 -9.85 -8.97 -0.39
N GLU A 77 -9.12 -7.89 -0.50
CA GLU A 77 -8.76 -7.25 -1.76
C GLU A 77 -7.83 -8.15 -2.60
N MET A 78 -6.85 -8.77 -1.97
CA MET A 78 -5.98 -9.75 -2.62
C MET A 78 -6.81 -10.87 -3.29
N ASN A 79 -7.82 -11.40 -2.57
CA ASN A 79 -8.71 -12.44 -3.10
C ASN A 79 -9.56 -11.99 -4.30
N MET A 80 -9.77 -10.67 -4.48
CA MET A 80 -10.43 -10.10 -5.66
C MET A 80 -9.49 -9.94 -6.85
N MET A 81 -8.18 -10.03 -6.65
CA MET A 81 -7.17 -9.86 -7.69
C MET A 81 -6.52 -11.17 -8.12
N ALA A 82 -6.37 -12.12 -7.22
CA ALA A 82 -5.72 -13.41 -7.47
C ALA A 82 -6.21 -14.48 -6.47
N SER A 83 -5.93 -15.75 -6.78
CA SER A 83 -6.33 -16.90 -5.96
C SER A 83 -5.55 -17.03 -4.64
N ASP A 84 -4.34 -16.47 -4.60
CA ASP A 84 -3.43 -16.58 -3.46
C ASP A 84 -2.34 -15.48 -3.51
N PRO A 85 -1.63 -15.24 -2.39
CA PRO A 85 -0.60 -14.20 -2.31
C PRO A 85 0.53 -14.35 -3.33
N THR A 86 0.95 -15.56 -3.64
CA THR A 86 2.07 -15.82 -4.56
C THR A 86 1.67 -15.57 -6.02
N THR A 87 0.44 -15.89 -6.37
CA THR A 87 -0.13 -15.56 -7.69
C THR A 87 -0.23 -14.04 -7.88
N LEU A 88 -0.72 -13.31 -6.87
CA LEU A 88 -0.74 -11.85 -6.93
C LEU A 88 0.67 -11.26 -7.02
N ALA A 89 1.61 -11.79 -6.24
CA ALA A 89 3.01 -11.37 -6.30
C ALA A 89 3.62 -11.58 -7.69
N ALA A 90 3.34 -12.72 -8.32
CA ALA A 90 3.81 -12.98 -9.69
C ALA A 90 3.24 -11.95 -10.69
N ILE A 91 1.95 -11.62 -10.60
CA ILE A 91 1.30 -10.59 -11.43
C ILE A 91 1.93 -9.21 -11.18
N ALA A 92 2.09 -8.82 -9.92
CA ALA A 92 2.60 -7.52 -9.53
C ALA A 92 4.07 -7.33 -9.96
N LEU A 93 4.94 -8.28 -9.63
CA LEU A 93 6.36 -8.21 -9.96
C LEU A 93 6.61 -8.29 -11.47
N ALA A 94 5.84 -9.13 -12.20
CA ALA A 94 5.87 -9.13 -13.65
C ALA A 94 5.40 -7.80 -14.27
N GLY A 95 4.54 -7.06 -13.56
CA GLY A 95 4.12 -5.71 -13.89
C GLY A 95 5.17 -4.63 -13.60
N GLY A 96 6.25 -4.96 -12.90
CA GLY A 96 7.32 -4.02 -12.54
C GLY A 96 7.17 -3.42 -11.13
N VAL A 97 6.23 -3.92 -10.32
CA VAL A 97 6.11 -3.53 -8.91
C VAL A 97 7.36 -3.92 -8.15
N SER A 98 7.94 -2.99 -7.41
CA SER A 98 9.14 -3.25 -6.60
C SER A 98 8.81 -3.82 -5.22
N SER A 99 7.63 -3.47 -4.65
CA SER A 99 7.15 -4.04 -3.39
C SER A 99 5.63 -4.17 -3.40
N LEU A 100 5.15 -5.40 -3.18
CA LEU A 100 3.75 -5.71 -2.90
C LEU A 100 3.62 -6.04 -1.42
N THR A 101 2.69 -5.39 -0.72
CA THR A 101 2.33 -5.70 0.67
C THR A 101 0.88 -6.13 0.75
N ILE A 102 0.64 -7.23 1.46
CA ILE A 102 -0.70 -7.75 1.75
C ILE A 102 -0.91 -7.67 3.26
N THR A 103 -1.78 -6.79 3.72
CA THR A 103 -2.09 -6.63 5.14
C THR A 103 -3.10 -7.68 5.58
N LEU A 104 -2.89 -8.27 6.77
CA LEU A 104 -3.65 -9.38 7.32
C LEU A 104 -4.33 -9.00 8.65
N GLY A 105 -4.58 -7.70 8.87
CA GLY A 105 -5.14 -7.19 10.12
C GLY A 105 -4.27 -7.53 11.33
N ASN A 106 -4.86 -8.12 12.37
CA ASN A 106 -4.15 -8.49 13.60
C ASN A 106 -3.11 -9.62 13.43
N ARG A 107 -3.05 -10.24 12.24
CA ARG A 107 -2.03 -11.24 11.89
C ARG A 107 -0.78 -10.64 11.25
N GLY A 108 -0.73 -9.29 11.08
CA GLY A 108 0.38 -8.57 10.50
C GLY A 108 0.28 -8.42 8.99
N LEU A 109 1.33 -8.73 8.27
CA LEU A 109 1.39 -8.61 6.82
C LEU A 109 2.29 -9.68 6.18
N ILE A 110 2.13 -9.87 4.87
CA ILE A 110 3.08 -10.56 3.99
C ILE A 110 3.56 -9.55 2.96
N TYR A 111 4.85 -9.54 2.65
CA TYR A 111 5.35 -8.74 1.54
C TYR A 111 6.15 -9.57 0.55
N PHE A 112 6.22 -9.05 -0.68
CA PHE A 112 7.05 -9.56 -1.77
C PHE A 112 7.78 -8.37 -2.37
N ALA A 113 9.11 -8.44 -2.38
CA ALA A 113 9.96 -7.41 -2.95
C ALA A 113 10.76 -7.96 -4.13
N ALA A 114 10.87 -7.16 -5.17
CA ALA A 114 11.70 -7.48 -6.34
C ALA A 114 13.16 -7.65 -5.94
N SER A 115 13.88 -8.45 -6.71
CA SER A 115 15.31 -8.69 -6.47
C SER A 115 16.11 -7.40 -6.38
N GLY A 116 16.85 -7.24 -5.28
CA GLY A 116 17.69 -6.06 -5.04
C GLY A 116 16.94 -4.79 -4.60
N PHE A 117 15.64 -4.85 -4.39
CA PHE A 117 14.90 -3.71 -3.84
C PHE A 117 14.99 -3.68 -2.32
N GLU A 118 15.79 -2.77 -1.80
CA GLU A 118 16.00 -2.52 -0.36
C GLU A 118 15.61 -1.09 0.05
N ARG A 119 15.72 -0.13 -0.87
CA ARG A 119 15.44 1.31 -0.66
C ARG A 119 14.79 1.90 -1.90
N LEU A 120 14.19 3.07 -1.79
CA LEU A 120 13.66 3.77 -2.97
C LEU A 120 14.73 4.12 -4.01
N SER A 121 15.99 4.29 -3.60
CA SER A 121 17.11 4.46 -4.53
C SER A 121 17.37 3.26 -5.44
N ASP A 122 16.92 2.08 -5.03
CA ASP A 122 17.07 0.83 -5.77
C ASP A 122 15.92 0.58 -6.75
N LEU A 123 14.94 1.50 -6.77
CA LEU A 123 13.77 1.36 -7.62
C LEU A 123 14.18 1.20 -9.08
N ARG A 124 13.73 0.14 -9.70
CA ARG A 124 13.95 -0.17 -11.12
C ARG A 124 12.60 -0.44 -11.77
N ARG A 125 12.50 -0.02 -13.01
CA ARG A 125 11.33 -0.28 -13.85
C ARG A 125 11.79 -1.14 -15.02
N PRO A 126 11.88 -2.48 -14.81
CA PRO A 126 12.32 -3.38 -15.85
C PRO A 126 11.34 -3.34 -17.03
N ALA A 127 11.84 -3.71 -18.21
CA ALA A 127 10.96 -4.00 -19.33
C ALA A 127 9.98 -5.11 -18.95
N LEU A 128 8.77 -5.06 -19.50
CA LEU A 128 7.70 -6.03 -19.19
C LEU A 128 8.19 -7.47 -19.31
N GLY A 129 7.91 -8.27 -18.29
CA GLY A 129 8.28 -9.68 -18.22
C GLY A 129 9.72 -9.97 -17.79
N ALA A 130 10.55 -8.96 -17.55
CA ALA A 130 11.94 -9.13 -17.13
C ALA A 130 12.09 -9.17 -15.61
N THR A 131 11.41 -10.09 -14.93
CA THR A 131 11.71 -10.41 -13.52
C THR A 131 12.87 -11.40 -13.50
N SER A 132 14.07 -10.92 -13.17
CA SER A 132 15.23 -11.78 -12.93
C SER A 132 15.69 -11.65 -11.49
N GLY A 133 16.01 -12.78 -10.84
CA GLY A 133 16.58 -12.84 -9.51
C GLY A 133 15.62 -13.31 -8.42
N ALA A 134 16.16 -13.50 -7.22
CA ALA A 134 15.42 -14.01 -6.08
C ALA A 134 14.46 -12.94 -5.52
N ILE A 135 13.19 -13.30 -5.38
CA ILE A 135 12.18 -12.50 -4.72
C ILE A 135 12.41 -12.60 -3.21
N ARG A 136 12.44 -11.45 -2.54
CA ARG A 136 12.44 -11.41 -1.09
C ARG A 136 11.01 -11.41 -0.57
N THR A 137 10.70 -12.30 0.35
CA THR A 137 9.38 -12.39 0.97
C THR A 137 9.50 -12.74 2.45
N ALA A 138 8.64 -12.18 3.27
CA ALA A 138 8.47 -12.56 4.66
C ALA A 138 7.05 -12.25 5.14
N LYS A 139 6.63 -12.96 6.19
CA LYS A 139 5.47 -12.62 7.00
C LYS A 139 5.97 -11.91 8.25
N LEU A 140 5.47 -10.69 8.47
CA LEU A 140 5.76 -9.90 9.66
C LEU A 140 4.53 -9.90 10.57
N PRO A 141 4.69 -10.22 11.88
CA PRO A 141 3.58 -10.20 12.82
C PRO A 141 3.09 -8.77 13.07
N ALA A 142 1.81 -8.63 13.40
CA ALA A 142 1.29 -7.36 13.88
C ALA A 142 1.94 -7.00 15.21
N LYS A 143 2.15 -5.70 15.45
CA LYS A 143 2.55 -5.21 16.77
C LYS A 143 1.31 -5.02 17.66
N LEU A 144 1.49 -5.21 18.95
CA LEU A 144 0.40 -5.09 19.90
C LEU A 144 0.11 -3.60 20.18
N PRO A 145 -1.19 -3.21 20.26
CA PRO A 145 -1.58 -1.90 20.78
C PRO A 145 -1.05 -1.69 22.19
N ARG A 146 -0.75 -0.45 22.55
CA ARG A 146 -0.15 -0.13 23.87
C ARG A 146 -1.15 -0.25 25.03
N HIS A 147 -2.44 -0.04 24.77
CA HIS A 147 -3.45 0.11 25.81
C HIS A 147 -4.35 -1.13 26.04
N GLY A 148 -4.12 -2.23 25.32
CA GLY A 148 -4.72 -3.54 25.63
C GLY A 148 -6.26 -3.63 25.66
N GLY A 149 -6.97 -2.56 25.26
CA GLY A 149 -8.42 -2.51 25.18
C GLY A 149 -8.97 -2.91 23.81
N PRO A 150 -10.30 -2.97 23.64
CA PRO A 150 -10.93 -3.11 22.35
C PRO A 150 -10.65 -1.84 21.54
N GLY A 151 -9.62 -1.89 20.68
CA GLY A 151 -9.24 -0.77 19.83
C GLY A 151 -10.09 -0.68 18.57
N ASP A 152 -9.92 0.42 17.83
CA ASP A 152 -10.56 0.63 16.54
C ASP A 152 -9.52 0.42 15.41
N PRO A 153 -9.63 -0.66 14.60
CA PRO A 153 -8.70 -0.93 13.51
C PRO A 153 -8.94 -0.04 12.27
N THR A 154 -9.98 0.81 12.30
CA THR A 154 -10.29 1.68 11.16
C THR A 154 -9.14 2.62 10.86
N GLY A 155 -8.72 2.70 9.60
CA GLY A 155 -7.61 3.53 9.16
C GLY A 155 -6.21 2.96 9.46
N CYS A 156 -6.08 1.76 10.06
CA CYS A 156 -4.77 1.15 10.28
C CYS A 156 -4.01 0.90 8.97
N GLY A 157 -4.73 0.54 7.89
CA GLY A 157 -4.14 0.38 6.55
C GLY A 157 -3.60 1.71 6.02
N ASP A 158 -4.38 2.79 6.15
CA ASP A 158 -3.98 4.13 5.72
C ASP A 158 -2.74 4.63 6.48
N VAL A 159 -2.74 4.47 7.81
CA VAL A 159 -1.61 4.86 8.66
C VAL A 159 -0.38 4.03 8.35
N TRP A 160 -0.56 2.72 8.12
CA TRP A 160 0.53 1.83 7.74
C TRP A 160 1.15 2.29 6.41
N GLY A 161 0.35 2.45 5.38
CA GLY A 161 0.82 2.82 4.04
C GLY A 161 1.49 4.19 4.01
N ALA A 162 0.88 5.20 4.65
CA ALA A 162 1.44 6.54 4.74
C ALA A 162 2.78 6.53 5.49
N THR A 163 2.89 5.78 6.60
CA THR A 163 4.15 5.66 7.36
C THR A 163 5.20 4.91 6.55
N TYR A 164 4.86 3.76 5.98
CA TYR A 164 5.78 2.96 5.17
C TYR A 164 6.40 3.78 4.04
N PHE A 165 5.56 4.44 3.23
CA PHE A 165 6.05 5.21 2.10
C PHE A 165 6.85 6.45 2.53
N SER A 166 6.40 7.19 3.54
CA SER A 166 7.15 8.33 4.05
C SER A 166 8.52 7.95 4.63
N ARG A 167 8.63 6.77 5.26
CA ARG A 167 9.91 6.27 5.79
C ARG A 167 10.86 5.85 4.67
N LEU A 168 10.37 5.23 3.62
CA LEU A 168 11.16 4.95 2.43
C LEU A 168 11.65 6.24 1.75
N LEU A 169 10.80 7.27 1.65
CA LEU A 169 11.18 8.58 1.14
C LEU A 169 12.24 9.27 2.01
N ALA A 170 12.19 9.05 3.32
CA ALA A 170 13.20 9.53 4.27
C ALA A 170 14.53 8.75 4.20
N GLY A 171 14.62 7.70 3.37
CA GLY A 171 15.84 6.91 3.15
C GLY A 171 15.96 5.66 4.01
N ASP A 172 14.94 5.28 4.77
CA ASP A 172 14.92 4.00 5.48
C ASP A 172 15.01 2.84 4.47
N ASN A 173 15.57 1.72 4.91
CA ASN A 173 15.46 0.48 4.15
C ASN A 173 14.07 -0.16 4.35
N LEU A 174 13.76 -1.14 3.53
CA LEU A 174 12.49 -1.85 3.48
C LEU A 174 12.05 -2.37 4.87
N ASP A 175 12.96 -3.04 5.60
CA ASP A 175 12.65 -3.61 6.92
C ASP A 175 12.36 -2.54 7.96
N ALA A 176 13.19 -1.51 8.02
CA ALA A 176 13.01 -0.41 8.96
C ALA A 176 11.72 0.37 8.67
N ALA A 177 11.40 0.60 7.40
CA ALA A 177 10.16 1.27 7.00
C ALA A 177 8.92 0.44 7.38
N MET A 178 8.95 -0.88 7.14
CA MET A 178 7.85 -1.79 7.52
C MET A 178 7.69 -1.88 9.04
N ASP A 179 8.78 -1.98 9.79
CA ASP A 179 8.75 -2.05 11.25
C ASP A 179 8.10 -0.80 11.86
N ARG A 180 8.48 0.39 11.39
CA ARG A 180 7.88 1.66 11.82
C ARG A 180 6.42 1.79 11.40
N ALA A 181 6.07 1.30 10.23
CA ALA A 181 4.68 1.29 9.76
C ALA A 181 3.79 0.38 10.62
N LEU A 182 4.30 -0.79 11.03
CA LEU A 182 3.61 -1.68 11.96
C LEU A 182 3.45 -1.03 13.35
N ASP A 183 4.45 -0.30 13.84
CA ASP A 183 4.33 0.48 15.09
C ASP A 183 3.26 1.57 15.00
N ALA A 184 3.23 2.30 13.89
CA ALA A 184 2.25 3.37 13.69
C ALA A 184 0.83 2.80 13.59
N ALA A 185 0.63 1.70 12.84
CA ALA A 185 -0.66 1.04 12.74
C ALA A 185 -1.14 0.48 14.09
N ALA A 186 -0.25 -0.12 14.90
CA ALA A 186 -0.59 -0.59 16.24
C ALA A 186 -1.02 0.58 17.17
N ARG A 187 -0.35 1.73 17.06
CA ARG A 187 -0.76 2.93 17.80
C ARG A 187 -2.10 3.49 17.32
N ASN A 188 -2.40 3.40 16.03
CA ASN A 188 -3.68 3.85 15.49
C ASN A 188 -4.86 3.08 16.10
N VAL A 189 -4.68 1.80 16.42
CA VAL A 189 -5.74 0.98 17.09
C VAL A 189 -6.18 1.60 18.41
N ASP A 190 -5.28 2.28 19.13
CA ASP A 190 -5.56 2.93 20.41
C ASP A 190 -6.26 4.30 20.25
N HIS A 191 -6.39 4.81 19.03
CA HIS A 191 -6.97 6.12 18.72
C HIS A 191 -8.28 5.96 17.93
N ARG A 192 -9.33 6.60 18.36
CA ARG A 192 -10.63 6.52 17.69
C ARG A 192 -10.84 7.69 16.74
N GLY A 193 -11.01 7.39 15.46
CA GLY A 193 -11.28 8.38 14.42
C GLY A 193 -10.05 9.19 14.00
N ALA A 194 -10.24 10.18 13.15
CA ALA A 194 -9.15 10.95 12.56
C ALA A 194 -8.80 12.24 13.31
N THR A 195 -9.69 12.74 14.18
CA THR A 195 -9.48 14.00 14.89
C THR A 195 -8.32 13.89 15.87
N GLY A 196 -7.28 14.71 15.69
CA GLY A 196 -6.09 14.70 16.53
C GLY A 196 -5.18 13.47 16.31
N LEU A 197 -5.46 12.60 15.33
CA LEU A 197 -4.67 11.40 15.06
C LEU A 197 -3.20 11.74 14.78
N ALA A 198 -2.94 12.77 14.00
CA ALA A 198 -1.58 13.17 13.66
C ALA A 198 -0.79 13.58 14.92
N ASP A 199 -1.40 14.34 15.83
CA ASP A 199 -0.79 14.78 17.10
C ASP A 199 -0.56 13.58 18.02
N TYR A 200 -1.54 12.67 18.09
CA TYR A 200 -1.39 11.42 18.85
C TYR A 200 -0.22 10.56 18.33
N LEU A 201 -0.12 10.38 17.02
CA LEU A 201 0.97 9.59 16.42
C LEU A 201 2.35 10.23 16.63
N ARG A 202 2.42 11.57 16.71
CA ARG A 202 3.65 12.28 17.12
C ARG A 202 3.94 12.23 18.61
N GLY A 203 2.98 11.77 19.42
CA GLY A 203 3.10 11.73 20.88
C GLY A 203 2.76 13.05 21.57
N GLU A 204 2.11 13.97 20.87
CA GLU A 204 1.70 15.29 21.37
C GLU A 204 0.36 15.24 22.12
N LEU A 205 -0.48 14.23 21.84
CA LEU A 205 -1.71 13.94 22.56
C LEU A 205 -1.61 12.60 23.27
N SER A 206 -1.97 12.57 24.54
CA SER A 206 -2.24 11.32 25.26
C SER A 206 -3.74 11.01 25.18
N THR A 207 -4.08 9.78 24.84
CA THR A 207 -5.44 9.27 25.02
C THR A 207 -5.78 9.26 26.52
N LYS A 208 -6.86 9.94 26.88
CA LYS A 208 -7.42 9.85 28.25
C LYS A 208 -8.27 8.60 28.37
#